data_3b8d4e246b925d6a822e9d0229740840
#
_entry.id   3b8d4e246b925d6a822e9d0229740840
#
_cell.length_a   1.000
_cell.length_b   1.000
_cell.length_c   1.000
_cell.angle_alpha   90.00
_cell.angle_beta   90.00
_cell.angle_gamma   90.00
#
_symmetry.space_group_name_H-M   'P 1'
#
loop_
_entity.id
_entity.type
_entity.pdbx_description
1 polymer ?
#
loop_
_entity_poly.entity_id
_entity_poly.type
_entity_poly.pdbx_seq_one_letter_code
_entity_poly.pdbx_strand_id
1 'polypeptide(L)'
;MRDSIRGPLCLIGAKTVALSLSLSLSPARAQERTVNFYNWSNYMAPGVLEDFTKETGIKVVYDTFDANETLETRLLAGKSGYDVVVPTGYFLQRQITAKVFLKLDKSKLPNLANAWPVVTSQLAIYDPGNDYAANYMWGTTGIGYNVKTAQKILGPDARIDSWDIVFKPENLAKFKDCGIHMLDSADDILPAALSYLGIDPNSTKQADLEKAAELVGKIRPNVRKFHSSEYLGALASGEICFVVGWSGDVMQARSRAAEAKNGIEIGYTIPKEGAQMFFDNLAIPADAKNVAEAYELINYLYRPEVAAKNSDFLSYANGNLASQKLVDPKILNDRNIYPDEAMQKKLFVIQARDPATQRVINRLWTRVKTGK
;
A
#
# COMPACT_ATOMS: atom_id res chain seq x y z
N MET A 1 -44.43 -91.96 53.95
CA MET A 1 -44.30 -91.02 55.09
C MET A 1 -43.63 -89.77 54.57
N ARG A 2 -44.42 -88.80 54.28
CA ARG A 2 -44.52 -87.54 55.04
C ARG A 2 -43.24 -86.70 54.95
N ASP A 3 -43.24 -85.49 54.69
CA ASP A 3 -44.15 -84.34 54.93
C ASP A 3 -43.88 -83.19 54.00
N SER A 4 -44.97 -82.46 53.73
CA SER A 4 -45.00 -81.23 53.03
C SER A 4 -44.42 -80.09 53.86
N ILE A 5 -43.67 -79.18 53.23
CA ILE A 5 -43.62 -77.77 53.67
C ILE A 5 -43.70 -76.84 52.48
N ARG A 6 -44.75 -76.00 52.52
CA ARG A 6 -44.94 -74.85 51.63
C ARG A 6 -44.10 -73.72 52.06
N GLY A 7 -43.34 -73.08 51.17
CA GLY A 7 -42.70 -71.75 51.36
C GLY A 7 -43.19 -70.78 50.33
N PRO A 8 -43.26 -69.48 50.63
CA PRO A 8 -44.06 -68.49 49.89
C PRO A 8 -43.32 -67.92 48.66
N LEU A 9 -44.12 -67.65 47.65
CA LEU A 9 -43.78 -66.96 46.42
C LEU A 9 -43.36 -65.52 46.70
N CYS A 10 -42.06 -65.15 46.42
CA CYS A 10 -41.60 -63.78 46.45
C CYS A 10 -41.75 -63.17 45.02
N LEU A 11 -42.68 -62.22 44.85
CA LEU A 11 -42.78 -61.42 43.65
C LEU A 11 -41.66 -60.41 43.64
N ILE A 12 -40.72 -60.52 42.68
CA ILE A 12 -39.68 -59.57 42.39
C ILE A 12 -40.28 -58.57 41.37
N GLY A 13 -40.65 -57.38 41.83
CA GLY A 13 -41.05 -56.28 40.96
C GLY A 13 -39.86 -55.72 40.20
N ALA A 14 -39.84 -55.92 38.89
CA ALA A 14 -38.87 -55.23 38.00
C ALA A 14 -39.18 -53.73 37.92
N LYS A 15 -38.34 -52.91 38.54
CA LYS A 15 -38.33 -51.47 38.32
C LYS A 15 -37.57 -51.15 37.05
N THR A 16 -38.28 -50.81 35.99
CA THR A 16 -37.70 -50.28 34.74
C THR A 16 -37.23 -48.86 35.02
N VAL A 17 -35.88 -48.69 35.08
CA VAL A 17 -35.27 -47.36 35.13
C VAL A 17 -35.18 -46.83 33.72
N ALA A 18 -36.06 -45.90 33.32
CA ALA A 18 -35.96 -45.18 32.07
C ALA A 18 -34.82 -44.15 32.18
N LEU A 19 -33.68 -44.48 31.54
CA LEU A 19 -32.52 -43.55 31.42
C LEU A 19 -32.85 -42.53 30.32
N SER A 20 -33.38 -41.37 30.67
CA SER A 20 -33.57 -40.24 29.75
C SER A 20 -32.22 -39.63 29.40
N LEU A 21 -31.69 -39.97 28.20
CA LEU A 21 -30.53 -39.33 27.62
C LEU A 21 -30.93 -37.90 27.15
N SER A 22 -30.74 -36.92 28.01
CA SER A 22 -30.84 -35.50 27.61
C SER A 22 -29.61 -35.17 26.75
N LEU A 23 -29.72 -35.18 25.39
CA LEU A 23 -28.77 -34.56 24.50
C LEU A 23 -28.78 -33.04 24.77
N SER A 24 -27.84 -32.60 25.57
CA SER A 24 -27.51 -31.16 25.65
C SER A 24 -26.85 -30.76 24.31
N LEU A 25 -27.65 -30.23 23.39
CA LEU A 25 -27.17 -29.45 22.25
C LEU A 25 -26.48 -28.21 22.80
N SER A 26 -25.17 -28.29 23.06
CA SER A 26 -24.33 -27.11 23.25
C SER A 26 -24.44 -26.30 21.95
N PRO A 27 -24.84 -25.02 21.98
CA PRO A 27 -24.82 -24.20 20.79
C PRO A 27 -23.36 -24.19 20.30
N ALA A 28 -23.15 -24.71 19.09
CA ALA A 28 -21.88 -24.58 18.42
C ALA A 28 -21.57 -23.07 18.39
N ARG A 29 -20.58 -22.65 19.16
CA ARG A 29 -20.10 -21.25 19.15
C ARG A 29 -19.63 -21.03 17.71
N ALA A 30 -20.39 -20.23 16.96
CA ALA A 30 -19.97 -19.87 15.60
C ALA A 30 -18.53 -19.35 15.69
N GLN A 31 -17.64 -19.99 14.97
CA GLN A 31 -16.24 -19.58 14.92
C GLN A 31 -16.20 -18.11 14.46
N GLU A 32 -15.56 -17.24 15.24
CA GLU A 32 -15.45 -15.83 14.91
C GLU A 32 -14.77 -15.69 13.53
N ARG A 33 -15.48 -15.14 12.57
CA ARG A 33 -14.95 -14.91 11.22
C ARG A 33 -13.93 -13.80 11.29
N THR A 34 -12.74 -14.01 10.74
CA THR A 34 -11.63 -13.06 10.83
C THR A 34 -10.92 -12.96 9.49
N VAL A 35 -10.45 -11.77 9.14
CA VAL A 35 -9.55 -11.53 8.00
C VAL A 35 -8.31 -10.78 8.47
N ASN A 36 -7.13 -11.28 8.12
CA ASN A 36 -5.85 -10.66 8.44
C ASN A 36 -5.41 -9.82 7.24
N PHE A 37 -5.39 -8.51 7.43
CA PHE A 37 -5.08 -7.54 6.38
C PHE A 37 -3.76 -6.83 6.64
N TYR A 38 -2.80 -6.95 5.73
CA TYR A 38 -1.49 -6.31 5.80
C TYR A 38 -1.38 -5.23 4.73
N ASN A 39 -1.38 -3.98 5.16
CA ASN A 39 -1.44 -2.81 4.31
C ASN A 39 -0.28 -1.85 4.59
N TRP A 40 -0.13 -0.85 3.77
CA TRP A 40 0.81 0.25 4.01
C TRP A 40 0.42 1.07 5.24
N SER A 41 1.42 1.62 5.91
CA SER A 41 1.20 2.60 6.99
C SER A 41 0.46 3.83 6.46
N ASN A 42 -0.50 4.35 7.25
CA ASN A 42 -1.33 5.51 6.88
C ASN A 42 -2.11 5.36 5.55
N TYR A 43 -2.60 4.16 5.24
CA TYR A 43 -3.17 3.84 3.93
C TYR A 43 -4.60 3.29 3.99
N MET A 44 -5.36 3.72 4.99
CA MET A 44 -6.78 3.39 5.18
C MET A 44 -7.52 4.55 5.86
N ALA A 45 -8.68 4.92 5.34
CA ALA A 45 -9.52 5.94 5.97
C ALA A 45 -10.13 5.43 7.28
N PRO A 46 -10.22 6.28 8.31
CA PRO A 46 -10.87 5.92 9.57
C PRO A 46 -12.30 5.44 9.37
N GLY A 47 -12.70 4.42 10.14
CA GLY A 47 -14.05 3.87 10.14
C GLY A 47 -14.34 2.90 8.99
N VAL A 48 -13.47 2.75 7.97
CA VAL A 48 -13.74 1.83 6.83
C VAL A 48 -13.75 0.37 7.26
N LEU A 49 -12.76 -0.04 8.06
CA LEU A 49 -12.66 -1.43 8.52
C LEU A 49 -13.67 -1.74 9.63
N GLU A 50 -14.00 -0.75 10.46
CA GLU A 50 -15.03 -0.83 11.47
C GLU A 50 -16.43 -0.98 10.82
N ASP A 51 -16.71 -0.21 9.77
CA ASP A 51 -17.95 -0.29 9.00
C ASP A 51 -18.07 -1.67 8.32
N PHE A 52 -17.00 -2.18 7.74
CA PHE A 52 -16.92 -3.54 7.19
C PHE A 52 -17.26 -4.59 8.25
N THR A 53 -16.63 -4.51 9.43
CA THR A 53 -16.85 -5.46 10.52
C THR A 53 -18.30 -5.40 11.01
N LYS A 54 -18.86 -4.20 11.14
CA LYS A 54 -20.25 -3.98 11.58
C LYS A 54 -21.25 -4.57 10.58
N GLU A 55 -20.97 -4.46 9.29
CA GLU A 55 -21.87 -4.94 8.24
C GLU A 55 -21.79 -6.47 8.05
N THR A 56 -20.61 -7.03 8.10
CA THR A 56 -20.37 -8.45 7.72
C THR A 56 -20.23 -9.39 8.91
N GLY A 57 -19.97 -8.87 10.10
CA GLY A 57 -19.59 -9.66 11.27
C GLY A 57 -18.18 -10.23 11.19
N ILE A 58 -17.37 -9.85 10.18
CA ILE A 58 -15.99 -10.30 10.00
C ILE A 58 -15.08 -9.32 10.73
N LYS A 59 -14.30 -9.83 11.68
CA LYS A 59 -13.28 -9.06 12.38
C LYS A 59 -12.07 -8.85 11.49
N VAL A 60 -11.61 -7.62 11.34
CA VAL A 60 -10.35 -7.33 10.64
C VAL A 60 -9.20 -7.24 11.65
N VAL A 61 -8.17 -8.07 11.45
CA VAL A 61 -6.86 -7.91 12.11
C VAL A 61 -5.98 -7.14 11.14
N TYR A 62 -5.68 -5.90 11.49
CA TYR A 62 -5.02 -4.95 10.61
C TYR A 62 -3.60 -4.67 11.07
N ASP A 63 -2.65 -5.04 10.22
CA ASP A 63 -1.22 -4.77 10.42
C ASP A 63 -0.69 -3.88 9.29
N THR A 64 0.43 -3.18 9.53
CA THR A 64 1.00 -2.26 8.56
C THR A 64 2.49 -2.49 8.31
N PHE A 65 2.93 -2.13 7.11
CA PHE A 65 4.33 -2.07 6.70
C PHE A 65 4.64 -0.73 6.02
N ASP A 66 5.91 -0.43 5.81
CA ASP A 66 6.40 0.81 5.20
C ASP A 66 7.35 0.60 4.02
N ALA A 67 7.62 -0.66 3.66
CA ALA A 67 8.45 -1.02 2.53
C ALA A 67 7.97 -2.32 1.87
N ASN A 68 7.97 -2.35 0.53
CA ASN A 68 7.63 -3.56 -0.24
C ASN A 68 8.52 -4.75 0.12
N GLU A 69 9.80 -4.51 0.44
CA GLU A 69 10.77 -5.53 0.83
C GLU A 69 10.36 -6.24 2.12
N THR A 70 9.73 -5.53 3.05
CA THR A 70 9.17 -6.10 4.29
C THR A 70 8.04 -7.05 3.97
N LEU A 71 7.08 -6.62 3.13
CA LEU A 71 6.00 -7.48 2.65
C LEU A 71 6.55 -8.71 1.90
N GLU A 72 7.46 -8.49 0.95
CA GLU A 72 8.03 -9.58 0.14
C GLU A 72 8.74 -10.62 0.99
N THR A 73 9.57 -10.18 1.94
CA THR A 73 10.27 -11.08 2.86
C THR A 73 9.26 -11.95 3.61
N ARG A 74 8.15 -11.37 4.05
CA ARG A 74 7.08 -12.09 4.76
C ARG A 74 6.39 -13.13 3.87
N LEU A 75 6.08 -12.76 2.62
CA LEU A 75 5.41 -13.65 1.67
C LEU A 75 6.32 -14.81 1.23
N LEU A 76 7.61 -14.52 0.90
CA LEU A 76 8.55 -15.53 0.44
C LEU A 76 8.97 -16.51 1.53
N ALA A 77 8.92 -16.11 2.80
CA ALA A 77 9.16 -17.03 3.92
C ALA A 77 8.07 -18.10 4.07
N GLY A 78 6.90 -17.89 3.45
CA GLY A 78 5.70 -18.74 3.61
C GLY A 78 5.08 -18.62 5.00
N LYS A 79 3.84 -19.08 5.15
CA LYS A 79 3.05 -18.90 6.38
C LYS A 79 3.00 -17.43 6.80
N SER A 80 2.66 -16.59 5.81
CA SER A 80 2.64 -15.13 5.98
C SER A 80 1.75 -14.70 7.16
N GLY A 81 0.67 -15.42 7.40
CA GLY A 81 -0.32 -15.12 8.43
C GLY A 81 -1.37 -14.11 7.97
N TYR A 82 -1.31 -13.68 6.70
CA TYR A 82 -2.22 -12.69 6.13
C TYR A 82 -3.14 -13.31 5.08
N ASP A 83 -4.31 -12.69 4.91
CA ASP A 83 -5.33 -13.10 3.96
C ASP A 83 -5.50 -12.09 2.83
N VAL A 84 -5.23 -10.81 3.09
CA VAL A 84 -5.16 -9.73 2.10
C VAL A 84 -3.88 -8.94 2.30
N VAL A 85 -3.18 -8.62 1.22
CA VAL A 85 -1.95 -7.81 1.23
C VAL A 85 -1.97 -6.80 0.09
N VAL A 86 -1.10 -5.77 0.16
CA VAL A 86 -1.12 -4.65 -0.79
C VAL A 86 0.26 -4.41 -1.42
N PRO A 87 0.72 -5.28 -2.33
CA PRO A 87 1.98 -5.08 -3.06
C PRO A 87 1.86 -3.99 -4.12
N THR A 88 2.94 -3.25 -4.34
CA THR A 88 3.11 -2.38 -5.51
C THR A 88 3.35 -3.21 -6.78
N GLY A 89 2.92 -2.72 -7.95
CA GLY A 89 2.85 -3.48 -9.20
C GLY A 89 4.12 -4.24 -9.60
N TYR A 90 5.30 -3.62 -9.51
CA TYR A 90 6.56 -4.30 -9.87
C TYR A 90 6.97 -5.38 -8.86
N PHE A 91 6.58 -5.27 -7.59
CA PHE A 91 6.69 -6.36 -6.61
C PHE A 91 5.66 -7.45 -6.89
N LEU A 92 4.40 -7.06 -7.16
CA LEU A 92 3.34 -7.99 -7.54
C LEU A 92 3.80 -8.89 -8.70
N GLN A 93 4.39 -8.33 -9.76
CA GLN A 93 4.86 -9.07 -10.94
C GLN A 93 5.84 -10.21 -10.58
N ARG A 94 6.85 -9.93 -9.76
CA ARG A 94 7.82 -10.95 -9.37
C ARG A 94 7.26 -11.93 -8.35
N GLN A 95 6.36 -11.48 -7.50
CA GLN A 95 5.67 -12.31 -6.51
C GLN A 95 4.67 -13.28 -7.18
N ILE A 96 3.99 -12.87 -8.26
CA ILE A 96 3.20 -13.77 -9.12
C ILE A 96 4.11 -14.87 -9.71
N THR A 97 5.27 -14.49 -10.24
CA THR A 97 6.27 -15.44 -10.76
C THR A 97 6.73 -16.42 -9.68
N ALA A 98 6.87 -15.96 -8.44
CA ALA A 98 7.21 -16.80 -7.28
C ALA A 98 6.02 -17.62 -6.76
N LYS A 99 4.81 -17.49 -7.34
CA LYS A 99 3.59 -18.22 -7.00
C LYS A 99 3.12 -18.01 -5.55
N VAL A 100 3.33 -16.81 -5.01
CA VAL A 100 2.92 -16.48 -3.64
C VAL A 100 1.50 -15.94 -3.55
N PHE A 101 0.78 -15.79 -4.66
CA PHE A 101 -0.61 -15.33 -4.70
C PHE A 101 -1.57 -16.37 -5.28
N LEU A 102 -2.81 -16.34 -4.80
CA LEU A 102 -3.93 -17.04 -5.43
C LEU A 102 -4.39 -16.27 -6.68
N LYS A 103 -4.75 -17.01 -7.71
CA LYS A 103 -5.51 -16.44 -8.83
C LYS A 103 -6.91 -16.07 -8.34
N LEU A 104 -7.36 -14.84 -8.62
CA LEU A 104 -8.65 -14.34 -8.16
C LEU A 104 -9.80 -15.00 -8.93
N ASP A 105 -10.77 -15.49 -8.18
CA ASP A 105 -12.08 -15.85 -8.71
C ASP A 105 -12.92 -14.57 -8.83
N LYS A 106 -12.94 -13.99 -10.02
CA LYS A 106 -13.64 -12.72 -10.30
C LYS A 106 -15.16 -12.81 -10.08
N SER A 107 -15.74 -14.02 -10.07
CA SER A 107 -17.16 -14.21 -9.76
C SER A 107 -17.51 -13.86 -8.31
N LYS A 108 -16.51 -13.90 -7.41
CA LYS A 108 -16.63 -13.51 -6.00
C LYS A 108 -16.40 -12.02 -5.75
N LEU A 109 -16.04 -11.29 -6.79
CA LEU A 109 -15.71 -9.86 -6.74
C LEU A 109 -16.60 -9.04 -7.68
N PRO A 110 -17.93 -9.03 -7.50
CA PRO A 110 -18.85 -8.31 -8.40
C PRO A 110 -18.54 -6.82 -8.50
N ASN A 111 -17.98 -6.19 -7.46
CA ASN A 111 -17.61 -4.78 -7.49
C ASN A 111 -16.39 -4.49 -8.37
N LEU A 112 -15.63 -5.50 -8.84
CA LEU A 112 -14.60 -5.30 -9.87
C LEU A 112 -15.17 -4.77 -11.20
N ALA A 113 -16.48 -4.89 -11.44
CA ALA A 113 -17.15 -4.24 -12.57
C ALA A 113 -17.00 -2.70 -12.54
N ASN A 114 -16.68 -2.13 -11.36
CA ASN A 114 -16.38 -0.70 -11.19
C ASN A 114 -14.92 -0.34 -11.51
N ALA A 115 -14.05 -1.30 -11.83
CA ALA A 115 -12.66 -1.03 -12.12
C ALA A 115 -12.49 -0.04 -13.27
N TRP A 116 -11.51 0.85 -13.16
CA TRP A 116 -11.24 1.86 -14.17
C TRP A 116 -10.41 1.25 -15.31
N PRO A 117 -10.95 1.19 -16.55
CA PRO A 117 -10.27 0.50 -17.66
C PRO A 117 -8.87 1.05 -17.98
N VAL A 118 -8.66 2.36 -17.84
CA VAL A 118 -7.34 2.99 -18.05
C VAL A 118 -6.33 2.47 -17.05
N VAL A 119 -6.72 2.34 -15.79
CA VAL A 119 -5.85 1.81 -14.71
C VAL A 119 -5.59 0.32 -14.92
N THR A 120 -6.64 -0.47 -15.19
CA THR A 120 -6.48 -1.92 -15.38
C THR A 120 -5.62 -2.27 -16.60
N SER A 121 -5.64 -1.44 -17.65
CA SER A 121 -4.77 -1.63 -18.81
C SER A 121 -3.28 -1.39 -18.48
N GLN A 122 -2.98 -0.44 -17.60
CA GLN A 122 -1.61 -0.21 -17.11
C GLN A 122 -1.13 -1.36 -16.21
N LEU A 123 -2.03 -1.91 -15.39
CA LEU A 123 -1.70 -3.04 -14.51
C LEU A 123 -1.39 -4.33 -15.27
N ALA A 124 -1.89 -4.49 -16.49
CA ALA A 124 -1.63 -5.66 -17.32
C ALA A 124 -0.13 -5.89 -17.59
N ILE A 125 0.73 -4.88 -17.39
CA ILE A 125 2.19 -5.01 -17.44
C ILE A 125 2.68 -5.94 -16.32
N TYR A 126 2.05 -5.89 -15.16
CA TYR A 126 2.44 -6.63 -13.96
C TYR A 126 1.70 -7.95 -13.80
N ASP A 127 0.42 -7.93 -14.14
CA ASP A 127 -0.54 -9.01 -14.00
C ASP A 127 -1.35 -9.14 -15.28
N PRO A 128 -0.86 -9.83 -16.32
CA PRO A 128 -1.57 -10.03 -17.56
C PRO A 128 -2.96 -10.63 -17.32
N GLY A 129 -4.01 -9.89 -17.75
CA GLY A 129 -5.40 -10.27 -17.51
C GLY A 129 -5.95 -9.78 -16.16
N ASN A 130 -5.15 -9.14 -15.31
CA ASN A 130 -5.53 -8.74 -13.93
C ASN A 130 -6.14 -9.94 -13.17
N ASP A 131 -5.41 -11.04 -13.16
CA ASP A 131 -5.88 -12.32 -12.65
C ASP A 131 -5.55 -12.56 -11.17
N TYR A 132 -4.55 -11.85 -10.62
CA TYR A 132 -4.05 -12.08 -9.27
C TYR A 132 -4.33 -10.93 -8.32
N ALA A 133 -4.61 -9.74 -8.83
CA ALA A 133 -4.81 -8.57 -8.00
C ALA A 133 -5.86 -7.61 -8.55
N ALA A 134 -6.37 -6.75 -7.65
CA ALA A 134 -7.26 -5.65 -7.97
C ALA A 134 -6.59 -4.34 -7.53
N ASN A 135 -6.56 -3.31 -8.38
CA ASN A 135 -5.95 -2.04 -7.98
C ASN A 135 -6.67 -1.43 -6.79
N TYR A 136 -5.91 -1.02 -5.79
CA TYR A 136 -6.42 -0.30 -4.62
C TYR A 136 -6.26 1.19 -4.82
N MET A 137 -5.03 1.67 -4.83
CA MET A 137 -4.67 3.08 -5.04
C MET A 137 -3.54 3.18 -6.06
N TRP A 138 -3.34 4.39 -6.59
CA TRP A 138 -2.18 4.71 -7.40
C TRP A 138 -1.73 6.15 -7.15
N GLY A 139 -0.49 6.44 -7.42
CA GLY A 139 0.10 7.73 -7.17
C GLY A 139 1.39 7.95 -7.94
N THR A 140 2.08 9.03 -7.59
CA THR A 140 3.36 9.41 -8.19
C THR A 140 4.42 9.66 -7.14
N THR A 141 5.69 9.42 -7.50
CA THR A 141 6.85 9.83 -6.70
C THR A 141 7.29 11.21 -7.16
N GLY A 142 7.28 12.19 -6.26
CA GLY A 142 7.60 13.58 -6.61
C GLY A 142 8.21 14.37 -5.45
N ILE A 143 8.03 15.68 -5.49
CA ILE A 143 8.68 16.62 -4.57
C ILE A 143 7.64 17.22 -3.64
N GLY A 144 7.77 16.96 -2.33
CA GLY A 144 7.02 17.63 -1.28
C GLY A 144 7.86 18.74 -0.62
N TYR A 145 7.25 19.86 -0.29
CA TYR A 145 7.98 20.98 0.30
C TYR A 145 7.09 21.90 1.13
N ASN A 146 7.72 22.60 2.10
CA ASN A 146 7.08 23.70 2.81
C ASN A 146 7.13 24.95 1.91
N VAL A 147 5.96 25.44 1.50
CA VAL A 147 5.80 26.53 0.54
C VAL A 147 6.47 27.82 1.01
N LYS A 148 6.20 28.25 2.24
CA LYS A 148 6.74 29.48 2.81
C LYS A 148 8.26 29.42 2.95
N THR A 149 8.78 28.26 3.38
CA THR A 149 10.23 28.06 3.50
C THR A 149 10.89 28.06 2.12
N ALA A 150 10.28 27.41 1.13
CA ALA A 150 10.79 27.40 -0.24
C ALA A 150 10.83 28.81 -0.84
N GLN A 151 9.76 29.58 -0.66
CA GLN A 151 9.72 30.99 -1.09
C GLN A 151 10.78 31.87 -0.39
N LYS A 152 11.02 31.66 0.90
CA LYS A 152 12.07 32.35 1.64
C LYS A 152 13.47 32.02 1.10
N ILE A 153 13.72 30.80 0.71
CA ILE A 153 15.03 30.30 0.24
C ILE A 153 15.28 30.68 -1.22
N LEU A 154 14.28 30.56 -2.08
CA LEU A 154 14.44 30.67 -3.53
C LEU A 154 13.88 31.98 -4.11
N GLY A 155 13.10 32.73 -3.32
CA GLY A 155 12.34 33.89 -3.77
C GLY A 155 10.84 33.60 -3.95
N PRO A 156 9.97 34.63 -3.92
CA PRO A 156 8.52 34.45 -3.92
C PRO A 156 7.95 33.82 -5.19
N ASP A 157 8.61 34.00 -6.33
CA ASP A 157 8.17 33.47 -7.64
C ASP A 157 8.84 32.13 -8.01
N ALA A 158 9.62 31.55 -7.09
CA ALA A 158 10.35 30.33 -7.35
C ALA A 158 9.40 29.15 -7.57
N ARG A 159 9.68 28.39 -8.62
CA ARG A 159 8.97 27.15 -8.95
C ARG A 159 9.78 25.95 -8.54
N ILE A 160 9.13 25.03 -7.80
CA ILE A 160 9.66 23.69 -7.50
C ILE A 160 8.95 22.72 -8.45
N ASP A 161 9.31 22.75 -9.74
CA ASP A 161 8.64 21.99 -10.78
C ASP A 161 9.60 21.14 -11.63
N SER A 162 10.83 20.92 -11.15
CA SER A 162 11.86 20.21 -11.89
C SER A 162 12.72 19.36 -10.96
N TRP A 163 13.18 18.21 -11.43
CA TRP A 163 14.20 17.40 -10.75
C TRP A 163 15.55 18.12 -10.57
N ASP A 164 15.79 19.23 -11.29
CA ASP A 164 16.95 20.09 -11.06
C ASP A 164 17.11 20.54 -9.60
N ILE A 165 15.97 20.72 -8.88
CA ILE A 165 16.00 21.13 -7.48
C ILE A 165 16.55 20.02 -6.57
N VAL A 166 16.39 18.76 -6.99
CA VAL A 166 16.83 17.57 -6.26
C VAL A 166 18.24 17.17 -6.69
N PHE A 167 18.48 17.00 -8.00
CA PHE A 167 19.68 16.33 -8.52
C PHE A 167 20.86 17.27 -8.81
N LYS A 168 20.66 18.59 -8.72
CA LYS A 168 21.77 19.55 -8.68
C LYS A 168 22.15 19.82 -7.22
N PRO A 169 23.37 19.41 -6.78
CA PRO A 169 23.77 19.51 -5.36
C PRO A 169 23.65 20.93 -4.80
N GLU A 170 23.99 21.93 -5.61
CA GLU A 170 23.91 23.36 -5.25
C GLU A 170 22.48 23.86 -5.04
N ASN A 171 21.50 23.25 -5.69
CA ASN A 171 20.10 23.59 -5.49
C ASN A 171 19.54 22.90 -4.24
N LEU A 172 19.78 21.60 -4.08
CA LEU A 172 19.30 20.86 -2.92
C LEU A 172 19.94 21.36 -1.62
N ALA A 173 21.22 21.75 -1.66
CA ALA A 173 21.95 22.28 -0.51
C ALA A 173 21.27 23.50 0.14
N LYS A 174 20.52 24.29 -0.62
CA LYS A 174 19.77 25.45 -0.09
C LYS A 174 18.72 25.06 0.96
N PHE A 175 18.22 23.82 0.93
CA PHE A 175 17.24 23.27 1.87
C PHE A 175 17.85 22.46 3.02
N LYS A 176 19.19 22.29 3.04
CA LYS A 176 19.87 21.43 4.01
C LYS A 176 19.56 21.79 5.46
N ASP A 177 19.58 23.07 5.80
CA ASP A 177 19.41 23.54 7.18
C ASP A 177 17.98 23.31 7.68
N CYS A 178 16.96 23.44 6.83
CA CYS A 178 15.57 23.17 7.22
C CYS A 178 15.20 21.68 7.16
N GLY A 179 16.07 20.85 6.62
CA GLY A 179 15.93 19.38 6.62
C GLY A 179 15.31 18.81 5.37
N ILE A 180 15.98 17.78 4.84
CA ILE A 180 15.61 17.06 3.64
C ILE A 180 15.49 15.57 3.97
N HIS A 181 14.34 14.98 3.70
CA HIS A 181 14.17 13.54 3.70
C HIS A 181 14.03 13.00 2.27
N MET A 182 14.35 11.74 2.09
CA MET A 182 14.10 10.97 0.86
C MET A 182 13.53 9.61 1.23
N LEU A 183 12.75 9.04 0.32
CA LEU A 183 12.33 7.65 0.41
C LEU A 183 13.54 6.72 0.56
N ASP A 184 13.47 5.77 1.47
CA ASP A 184 14.39 4.64 1.51
C ASP A 184 13.92 3.55 0.53
N SER A 185 13.93 3.92 -0.75
CA SER A 185 13.49 3.07 -1.85
C SER A 185 14.40 3.29 -3.06
N ALA A 186 15.20 2.28 -3.37
CA ALA A 186 16.03 2.28 -4.58
C ALA A 186 15.17 2.33 -5.84
N ASP A 187 14.01 1.68 -5.80
CA ASP A 187 13.08 1.55 -6.92
C ASP A 187 12.25 2.81 -7.18
N ASP A 188 12.30 3.80 -6.30
CA ASP A 188 11.77 5.16 -6.54
C ASP A 188 12.87 6.13 -6.97
N ILE A 189 14.00 6.14 -6.26
CA ILE A 189 15.00 7.20 -6.40
C ILE A 189 15.93 6.97 -7.60
N LEU A 190 16.38 5.72 -7.85
CA LEU A 190 17.26 5.47 -8.99
C LEU A 190 16.56 5.62 -10.36
N PRO A 191 15.31 5.17 -10.56
CA PRO A 191 14.56 5.47 -11.79
C PRO A 191 14.32 6.96 -12.02
N ALA A 192 14.04 7.75 -10.96
CA ALA A 192 13.94 9.20 -11.08
C ALA A 192 15.27 9.83 -11.53
N ALA A 193 16.40 9.35 -11.00
CA ALA A 193 17.72 9.79 -11.41
C ALA A 193 18.05 9.38 -12.85
N LEU A 194 17.69 8.15 -13.27
CA LEU A 194 17.84 7.69 -14.67
C LEU A 194 17.02 8.58 -15.62
N SER A 195 15.76 8.81 -15.31
CA SER A 195 14.87 9.67 -16.10
C SER A 195 15.44 11.10 -16.23
N TYR A 196 15.93 11.65 -15.13
CA TYR A 196 16.58 12.97 -15.12
C TYR A 196 17.82 13.02 -16.02
N LEU A 197 18.59 11.92 -16.10
CA LEU A 197 19.74 11.79 -16.98
C LEU A 197 19.38 11.53 -18.45
N GLY A 198 18.08 11.44 -18.79
CA GLY A 198 17.60 11.06 -20.12
C GLY A 198 17.85 9.59 -20.46
N ILE A 199 18.01 8.73 -19.46
CA ILE A 199 18.18 7.29 -19.58
C ILE A 199 16.84 6.61 -19.26
N ASP A 200 16.57 5.48 -19.93
CA ASP A 200 15.37 4.68 -19.63
C ASP A 200 15.31 4.33 -18.13
N PRO A 201 14.23 4.74 -17.41
CA PRO A 201 14.05 4.39 -16.01
C PRO A 201 14.07 2.88 -15.71
N ASN A 202 13.79 2.06 -16.71
CA ASN A 202 13.84 0.60 -16.64
C ASN A 202 15.18 0.00 -17.09
N SER A 203 16.22 0.82 -17.33
CA SER A 203 17.52 0.30 -17.74
C SER A 203 18.05 -0.74 -16.74
N THR A 204 18.49 -1.88 -17.27
CA THR A 204 19.15 -2.95 -16.52
C THR A 204 20.67 -2.94 -16.70
N LYS A 205 21.18 -1.99 -17.50
CA LYS A 205 22.62 -1.85 -17.76
C LYS A 205 23.33 -1.34 -16.50
N GLN A 206 24.31 -2.10 -16.03
CA GLN A 206 25.06 -1.73 -14.81
C GLN A 206 25.66 -0.32 -14.90
N ALA A 207 26.21 0.08 -16.05
CA ALA A 207 26.78 1.42 -16.25
C ALA A 207 25.75 2.55 -16.09
N ASP A 208 24.49 2.33 -16.48
CA ASP A 208 23.41 3.30 -16.31
C ASP A 208 22.99 3.41 -14.85
N LEU A 209 22.87 2.27 -14.18
CA LEU A 209 22.55 2.21 -12.74
C LEU A 209 23.65 2.87 -11.89
N GLU A 210 24.93 2.69 -12.27
CA GLU A 210 26.07 3.33 -11.62
C GLU A 210 26.02 4.85 -11.78
N LYS A 211 25.70 5.38 -12.99
CA LYS A 211 25.52 6.82 -13.21
C LYS A 211 24.40 7.41 -12.35
N ALA A 212 23.26 6.70 -12.24
CA ALA A 212 22.17 7.13 -11.38
C ALA A 212 22.59 7.16 -9.90
N ALA A 213 23.27 6.10 -9.43
CA ALA A 213 23.78 6.02 -8.07
C ALA A 213 24.85 7.10 -7.76
N GLU A 214 25.71 7.41 -8.71
CA GLU A 214 26.70 8.51 -8.59
C GLU A 214 25.99 9.87 -8.47
N LEU A 215 24.94 10.12 -9.28
CA LEU A 215 24.16 11.34 -9.20
C LEU A 215 23.52 11.49 -7.81
N VAL A 216 22.88 10.45 -7.31
CA VAL A 216 22.27 10.44 -5.98
C VAL A 216 23.34 10.54 -4.88
N GLY A 217 24.50 9.92 -5.08
CA GLY A 217 25.66 10.04 -4.18
C GLY A 217 26.14 11.48 -3.99
N LYS A 218 26.12 12.29 -5.05
CA LYS A 218 26.52 13.73 -4.99
C LYS A 218 25.57 14.55 -4.10
N ILE A 219 24.30 14.21 -4.04
CA ILE A 219 23.33 14.93 -3.23
C ILE A 219 23.17 14.37 -1.80
N ARG A 220 23.69 13.15 -1.56
CA ARG A 220 23.62 12.45 -0.26
C ARG A 220 24.03 13.34 0.94
N PRO A 221 25.09 14.16 0.89
CA PRO A 221 25.51 15.01 2.02
C PRO A 221 24.47 16.05 2.47
N ASN A 222 23.46 16.34 1.62
CA ASN A 222 22.38 17.27 1.91
C ASN A 222 21.15 16.56 2.51
N VAL A 223 21.04 15.22 2.37
CA VAL A 223 19.91 14.45 2.85
C VAL A 223 20.10 14.10 4.32
N ARG A 224 19.17 14.56 5.17
CA ARG A 224 19.18 14.29 6.61
C ARG A 224 18.87 12.82 6.89
N LYS A 225 17.84 12.28 6.22
CA LYS A 225 17.37 10.91 6.45
C LYS A 225 16.77 10.28 5.20
N PHE A 226 17.04 8.98 5.02
CA PHE A 226 16.28 8.11 4.13
C PHE A 226 15.27 7.33 4.97
N HIS A 227 13.97 7.52 4.72
CA HIS A 227 12.90 6.80 5.39
C HIS A 227 11.59 6.93 4.61
N SER A 228 10.81 5.84 4.53
CA SER A 228 9.63 5.78 3.68
C SER A 228 8.30 6.11 4.39
N SER A 229 8.28 6.35 5.70
CA SER A 229 7.04 6.69 6.43
C SER A 229 7.16 7.93 7.33
N GLU A 230 8.29 8.16 8.00
CA GLU A 230 8.45 9.24 8.98
C GLU A 230 8.33 10.65 8.37
N TYR A 231 8.67 10.81 7.09
CA TYR A 231 8.66 12.12 6.42
C TYR A 231 7.28 12.78 6.41
N LEU A 232 6.19 12.00 6.42
CA LEU A 232 4.84 12.53 6.45
C LEU A 232 4.61 13.38 7.72
N GLY A 233 4.93 12.82 8.89
CA GLY A 233 4.82 13.54 10.17
C GLY A 233 5.79 14.69 10.29
N ALA A 234 7.04 14.48 9.88
CA ALA A 234 8.10 15.48 9.94
C ALA A 234 7.80 16.70 9.02
N LEU A 235 7.22 16.48 7.84
CA LEU A 235 6.79 17.55 6.94
C LEU A 235 5.57 18.28 7.50
N ALA A 236 4.57 17.56 8.04
CA ALA A 236 3.37 18.15 8.62
C ALA A 236 3.67 19.02 9.86
N SER A 237 4.65 18.64 10.68
CA SER A 237 5.09 19.40 11.85
C SER A 237 6.05 20.54 11.53
N GLY A 238 6.63 20.59 10.33
CA GLY A 238 7.67 21.55 9.94
C GLY A 238 9.08 21.18 10.45
N GLU A 239 9.28 19.96 10.94
CA GLU A 239 10.62 19.45 11.31
C GLU A 239 11.54 19.35 10.10
N ILE A 240 10.96 19.05 8.92
CA ILE A 240 11.62 19.12 7.63
C ILE A 240 10.86 20.06 6.70
N CYS A 241 11.55 20.55 5.68
CA CYS A 241 10.94 21.45 4.71
C CYS A 241 10.91 20.89 3.28
N PHE A 242 11.58 19.77 3.05
CA PHE A 242 11.74 19.20 1.71
C PHE A 242 11.77 17.67 1.75
N VAL A 243 11.11 17.04 0.79
CA VAL A 243 11.11 15.58 0.66
C VAL A 243 10.98 15.15 -0.80
N VAL A 244 11.66 14.06 -1.17
CA VAL A 244 11.26 13.25 -2.31
C VAL A 244 10.41 12.11 -1.76
N GLY A 245 9.13 12.12 -2.07
CA GLY A 245 8.12 11.25 -1.45
C GLY A 245 6.93 10.95 -2.35
N TRP A 246 6.01 10.16 -1.84
CA TRP A 246 4.80 9.76 -2.54
C TRP A 246 3.70 10.84 -2.44
N SER A 247 2.96 11.01 -3.55
CA SER A 247 1.98 12.09 -3.71
C SER A 247 0.96 12.17 -2.57
N GLY A 248 0.26 11.08 -2.28
CA GLY A 248 -0.78 11.09 -1.25
C GLY A 248 -0.23 11.32 0.15
N ASP A 249 0.96 10.80 0.49
CA ASP A 249 1.57 11.04 1.79
C ASP A 249 1.89 12.52 2.00
N VAL A 250 2.43 13.19 0.96
CA VAL A 250 2.69 14.63 1.02
C VAL A 250 1.38 15.42 1.14
N MET A 251 0.33 14.97 0.43
CA MET A 251 -1.00 15.59 0.53
C MET A 251 -1.64 15.34 1.90
N GLN A 252 -1.47 14.15 2.50
CA GLN A 252 -1.89 13.90 3.88
C GLN A 252 -1.12 14.78 4.87
N ALA A 253 0.20 14.98 4.66
CA ALA A 253 0.96 15.92 5.48
C ALA A 253 0.40 17.34 5.38
N ARG A 254 -0.03 17.79 4.19
CA ARG A 254 -0.73 19.06 3.97
C ARG A 254 -2.02 19.16 4.79
N SER A 255 -2.84 18.12 4.74
CA SER A 255 -4.10 18.06 5.49
C SER A 255 -3.85 18.09 7.01
N ARG A 256 -2.90 17.30 7.50
CA ARG A 256 -2.55 17.27 8.94
C ARG A 256 -2.00 18.62 9.43
N ALA A 257 -1.18 19.32 8.63
CA ALA A 257 -0.68 20.64 8.97
C ALA A 257 -1.82 21.67 9.05
N ALA A 258 -2.77 21.61 8.11
CA ALA A 258 -3.95 22.47 8.09
C ALA A 258 -4.86 22.22 9.30
N GLU A 259 -5.13 20.96 9.66
CA GLU A 259 -5.90 20.57 10.84
C GLU A 259 -5.25 21.03 12.15
N ALA A 260 -3.92 20.88 12.24
CA ALA A 260 -3.14 21.34 13.40
C ALA A 260 -3.06 22.87 13.50
N LYS A 261 -3.45 23.59 12.45
CA LYS A 261 -3.38 25.08 12.38
C LYS A 261 -2.02 25.63 12.77
N ASN A 262 -0.94 24.90 12.46
CA ASN A 262 0.43 25.23 12.84
C ASN A 262 1.11 26.25 11.91
N GLY A 263 0.39 26.76 10.89
CA GLY A 263 0.89 27.72 9.92
C GLY A 263 1.80 27.14 8.83
N ILE A 264 2.00 25.84 8.82
CA ILE A 264 2.76 25.13 7.79
C ILE A 264 1.88 24.96 6.55
N GLU A 265 2.42 25.37 5.41
CA GLU A 265 1.78 25.19 4.10
C GLU A 265 2.62 24.25 3.26
N ILE A 266 2.04 23.16 2.80
CA ILE A 266 2.76 22.10 2.09
C ILE A 266 2.30 22.06 0.64
N GLY A 267 3.28 22.06 -0.28
CA GLY A 267 3.11 21.82 -1.70
C GLY A 267 3.64 20.45 -2.10
N TYR A 268 3.06 19.91 -3.16
CA TYR A 268 3.57 18.75 -3.88
C TYR A 268 3.67 19.09 -5.36
N THR A 269 4.67 18.55 -6.01
CA THR A 269 4.84 18.73 -7.45
C THR A 269 5.31 17.44 -8.11
N ILE A 270 4.65 17.09 -9.21
CA ILE A 270 5.17 16.14 -10.18
C ILE A 270 6.15 16.93 -11.06
N PRO A 271 7.46 16.62 -11.09
CA PRO A 271 8.42 17.34 -11.91
C PRO A 271 8.07 17.32 -13.39
N LYS A 272 8.33 18.42 -14.08
CA LYS A 272 7.98 18.62 -15.50
C LYS A 272 8.66 17.65 -16.47
N GLU A 273 9.77 17.06 -16.05
CA GLU A 273 10.48 16.03 -16.80
C GLU A 273 9.75 14.68 -16.77
N GLY A 274 8.78 14.52 -15.86
CA GLY A 274 8.06 13.30 -15.58
C GLY A 274 8.50 12.65 -14.27
N ALA A 275 7.75 11.65 -13.85
CA ALA A 275 7.97 10.97 -12.59
C ALA A 275 7.49 9.52 -12.67
N GLN A 276 7.89 8.71 -11.70
CA GLN A 276 7.33 7.38 -11.55
C GLN A 276 5.86 7.45 -11.14
N MET A 277 5.03 6.67 -11.84
CA MET A 277 3.68 6.32 -11.41
C MET A 277 3.70 4.89 -10.88
N PHE A 278 3.09 4.69 -9.73
CA PHE A 278 2.99 3.37 -9.10
C PHE A 278 1.54 2.98 -8.85
N PHE A 279 1.31 1.68 -8.74
CA PHE A 279 0.00 1.09 -8.48
C PHE A 279 0.11 0.09 -7.33
N ASP A 280 -0.70 0.28 -6.30
CA ASP A 280 -0.82 -0.63 -5.17
C ASP A 280 -2.07 -1.48 -5.32
N ASN A 281 -1.95 -2.76 -5.03
CA ASN A 281 -2.92 -3.74 -5.47
C ASN A 281 -3.31 -4.70 -4.35
N LEU A 282 -4.61 -4.93 -4.17
CA LEU A 282 -5.15 -5.92 -3.25
C LEU A 282 -4.93 -7.31 -3.83
N ALA A 283 -4.22 -8.18 -3.12
CA ALA A 283 -3.95 -9.55 -3.52
C ALA A 283 -4.16 -10.53 -2.34
N ILE A 284 -4.46 -11.79 -2.65
CA ILE A 284 -4.67 -12.85 -1.67
C ILE A 284 -3.44 -13.77 -1.67
N PRO A 285 -2.67 -13.87 -0.56
CA PRO A 285 -1.57 -14.81 -0.47
C PRO A 285 -2.01 -16.28 -0.70
N ALA A 286 -1.15 -17.07 -1.32
CA ALA A 286 -1.43 -18.48 -1.59
C ALA A 286 -1.58 -19.33 -0.31
N ASP A 287 -1.02 -18.84 0.81
CA ASP A 287 -1.10 -19.47 2.13
C ASP A 287 -2.20 -18.88 3.04
N ALA A 288 -3.05 -18.00 2.51
CA ALA A 288 -4.18 -17.40 3.22
C ALA A 288 -5.10 -18.47 3.84
N LYS A 289 -5.57 -18.21 5.05
CA LYS A 289 -6.43 -19.13 5.81
C LYS A 289 -7.91 -18.78 5.67
N ASN A 290 -8.21 -17.48 5.55
CA ASN A 290 -9.58 -16.96 5.53
C ASN A 290 -9.88 -16.37 4.14
N VAL A 291 -9.78 -17.25 3.12
CA VAL A 291 -9.91 -16.84 1.70
C VAL A 291 -11.30 -16.26 1.39
N ALA A 292 -12.35 -16.82 1.99
CA ALA A 292 -13.71 -16.30 1.79
C ALA A 292 -13.85 -14.88 2.33
N GLU A 293 -13.34 -14.62 3.53
CA GLU A 293 -13.33 -13.32 4.18
C GLU A 293 -12.44 -12.32 3.43
N ALA A 294 -11.34 -12.80 2.84
CA ALA A 294 -10.47 -11.98 1.97
C ALA A 294 -11.23 -11.47 0.74
N TYR A 295 -12.01 -12.32 0.08
CA TYR A 295 -12.87 -11.91 -1.03
C TYR A 295 -13.92 -10.88 -0.59
N GLU A 296 -14.55 -11.09 0.56
CA GLU A 296 -15.55 -10.14 1.09
C GLU A 296 -14.91 -8.77 1.36
N LEU A 297 -13.72 -8.73 1.96
CA LEU A 297 -13.00 -7.48 2.22
C LEU A 297 -12.59 -6.78 0.93
N ILE A 298 -12.00 -7.48 -0.04
CA ILE A 298 -11.62 -6.89 -1.32
C ILE A 298 -12.83 -6.34 -2.06
N ASN A 299 -13.92 -7.12 -2.10
CA ASN A 299 -15.15 -6.68 -2.74
C ASN A 299 -15.78 -5.46 -2.05
N TYR A 300 -15.71 -5.38 -0.73
CA TYR A 300 -16.15 -4.22 0.06
C TYR A 300 -15.31 -2.98 -0.24
N LEU A 301 -13.97 -3.10 -0.24
CA LEU A 301 -13.06 -1.99 -0.56
C LEU A 301 -13.25 -1.48 -2.00
N TYR A 302 -13.80 -2.31 -2.87
CA TYR A 302 -14.12 -1.97 -4.27
C TYR A 302 -15.52 -1.37 -4.45
N ARG A 303 -16.29 -1.12 -3.40
CA ARG A 303 -17.52 -0.32 -3.49
C ARG A 303 -17.18 1.13 -3.83
N PRO A 304 -17.91 1.78 -4.72
CA PRO A 304 -17.61 3.17 -5.13
C PRO A 304 -17.51 4.15 -3.96
N GLU A 305 -18.43 4.08 -3.00
CA GLU A 305 -18.46 4.93 -1.82
C GLU A 305 -17.28 4.67 -0.87
N VAL A 306 -16.82 3.43 -0.74
CA VAL A 306 -15.67 3.06 0.09
C VAL A 306 -14.37 3.51 -0.58
N ALA A 307 -14.24 3.28 -1.88
CA ALA A 307 -13.09 3.75 -2.65
C ALA A 307 -12.97 5.28 -2.63
N ALA A 308 -14.10 6.00 -2.77
CA ALA A 308 -14.12 7.46 -2.66
C ALA A 308 -13.70 7.93 -1.26
N LYS A 309 -14.28 7.35 -0.18
CA LYS A 309 -13.92 7.67 1.22
C LYS A 309 -12.42 7.51 1.46
N ASN A 310 -11.83 6.43 0.92
CA ASN A 310 -10.39 6.21 1.01
C ASN A 310 -9.60 7.26 0.23
N SER A 311 -9.97 7.57 -1.03
CA SER A 311 -9.30 8.62 -1.81
C SER A 311 -9.36 9.99 -1.15
N ASP A 312 -10.51 10.37 -0.60
CA ASP A 312 -10.70 11.67 0.05
C ASP A 312 -9.81 11.83 1.28
N PHE A 313 -9.67 10.77 2.08
CA PHE A 313 -8.83 10.81 3.27
C PHE A 313 -7.34 10.68 2.93
N LEU A 314 -6.99 9.75 2.03
CA LEU A 314 -5.61 9.42 1.71
C LEU A 314 -4.99 10.41 0.72
N SER A 315 -5.81 11.13 -0.04
CA SER A 315 -5.38 11.98 -1.15
C SER A 315 -4.58 11.22 -2.22
N TYR A 316 -4.94 9.94 -2.40
CA TYR A 316 -4.46 9.10 -3.50
C TYR A 316 -5.58 8.86 -4.52
N ALA A 317 -5.21 8.74 -5.78
CA ALA A 317 -6.14 8.27 -6.79
C ALA A 317 -6.41 6.76 -6.63
N ASN A 318 -7.62 6.32 -6.94
CA ASN A 318 -8.01 4.92 -6.85
C ASN A 318 -8.33 4.32 -8.25
N GLY A 319 -8.39 3.01 -8.32
CA GLY A 319 -8.68 2.26 -9.54
C GLY A 319 -10.16 2.01 -9.83
N ASN A 320 -11.09 2.68 -9.14
CA ASN A 320 -12.52 2.49 -9.27
C ASN A 320 -13.16 3.65 -10.04
N LEU A 321 -13.59 3.41 -11.29
CA LEU A 321 -14.18 4.45 -12.14
C LEU A 321 -15.51 4.99 -11.57
N ALA A 322 -16.33 4.11 -10.99
CA ALA A 322 -17.63 4.51 -10.46
C ALA A 322 -17.51 5.42 -9.23
N SER A 323 -16.38 5.38 -8.51
CA SER A 323 -16.11 6.24 -7.37
C SER A 323 -15.84 7.70 -7.74
N GLN A 324 -15.40 7.98 -8.98
CA GLN A 324 -14.97 9.32 -9.40
C GLN A 324 -16.03 10.40 -9.17
N LYS A 325 -17.31 10.07 -9.35
CA LYS A 325 -18.42 10.99 -9.08
C LYS A 325 -18.73 11.22 -7.60
N LEU A 326 -18.10 10.44 -6.71
CA LEU A 326 -18.28 10.49 -5.25
C LEU A 326 -17.07 11.09 -4.55
N VAL A 327 -15.90 11.10 -5.20
CA VAL A 327 -14.67 11.71 -4.69
C VAL A 327 -14.84 13.22 -4.55
N ASP A 328 -14.34 13.79 -3.44
CA ASP A 328 -14.36 15.25 -3.22
C ASP A 328 -13.78 15.97 -4.46
N PRO A 329 -14.49 16.95 -5.03
CA PRO A 329 -14.00 17.73 -6.17
C PRO A 329 -12.61 18.37 -5.96
N LYS A 330 -12.22 18.67 -4.72
CA LYS A 330 -10.88 19.17 -4.40
C LYS A 330 -9.79 18.16 -4.65
N ILE A 331 -10.09 16.87 -4.40
CA ILE A 331 -9.18 15.74 -4.64
C ILE A 331 -9.20 15.39 -6.12
N LEU A 332 -10.40 15.23 -6.70
CA LEU A 332 -10.56 14.84 -8.10
C LEU A 332 -9.94 15.84 -9.09
N ASN A 333 -9.99 17.14 -8.78
CA ASN A 333 -9.48 18.19 -9.66
C ASN A 333 -8.02 18.59 -9.32
N ASP A 334 -7.40 18.03 -8.28
CA ASP A 334 -5.99 18.28 -8.00
C ASP A 334 -5.10 17.50 -8.98
N ARG A 335 -4.39 18.23 -9.86
CA ARG A 335 -3.54 17.65 -10.91
C ARG A 335 -2.32 16.90 -10.37
N ASN A 336 -2.01 17.05 -9.11
CA ASN A 336 -0.97 16.27 -8.43
C ASN A 336 -1.48 14.91 -7.93
N ILE A 337 -2.80 14.74 -7.85
CA ILE A 337 -3.46 13.47 -7.48
C ILE A 337 -3.97 12.77 -8.75
N TYR A 338 -4.67 13.52 -9.61
CA TYR A 338 -5.18 13.07 -10.89
C TYR A 338 -4.53 13.88 -12.03
N PRO A 339 -3.30 13.55 -12.45
CA PRO A 339 -2.57 14.23 -13.50
C PRO A 339 -3.38 14.28 -14.79
N ASP A 340 -3.26 15.40 -15.50
CA ASP A 340 -3.85 15.53 -16.83
C ASP A 340 -3.13 14.66 -17.87
N GLU A 341 -3.73 14.55 -19.08
CA GLU A 341 -3.19 13.71 -20.15
C GLU A 341 -1.76 14.11 -20.57
N ALA A 342 -1.46 15.40 -20.55
CA ALA A 342 -0.13 15.92 -20.90
C ALA A 342 0.94 15.45 -19.91
N MET A 343 0.61 15.47 -18.61
CA MET A 343 1.51 14.96 -17.56
C MET A 343 1.55 13.43 -17.57
N GLN A 344 0.41 12.75 -17.75
CA GLN A 344 0.38 11.28 -17.81
C GLN A 344 1.31 10.71 -18.89
N LYS A 345 1.46 11.37 -20.05
CA LYS A 345 2.40 10.98 -21.11
C LYS A 345 3.88 11.06 -20.71
N LYS A 346 4.20 11.77 -19.64
CA LYS A 346 5.55 11.91 -19.11
C LYS A 346 5.81 10.97 -17.92
N LEU A 347 4.74 10.40 -17.36
CA LEU A 347 4.89 9.43 -16.27
C LEU A 347 5.41 8.11 -16.83
N PHE A 348 6.22 7.45 -16.03
CA PHE A 348 6.73 6.12 -16.34
C PHE A 348 6.40 5.14 -15.21
N VAL A 349 6.28 3.88 -15.56
CA VAL A 349 6.16 2.78 -14.60
C VAL A 349 7.44 1.96 -14.63
N ILE A 350 7.84 1.44 -13.49
CA ILE A 350 8.97 0.51 -13.42
C ILE A 350 8.46 -0.93 -13.46
N GLN A 351 9.25 -1.81 -14.04
CA GLN A 351 8.99 -3.23 -14.15
C GLN A 351 9.86 -4.04 -13.19
N ALA A 352 9.42 -5.23 -12.85
CA ALA A 352 10.23 -6.16 -12.09
C ALA A 352 11.55 -6.43 -12.83
N ARG A 353 12.65 -6.41 -12.08
CA ARG A 353 13.98 -6.68 -12.60
C ARG A 353 14.39 -8.12 -12.29
N ASP A 354 15.27 -8.65 -13.12
CA ASP A 354 15.86 -9.96 -12.85
C ASP A 354 16.73 -9.93 -11.56
N PRO A 355 16.96 -11.09 -10.92
CA PRO A 355 17.68 -11.15 -9.65
C PRO A 355 19.12 -10.63 -9.70
N ALA A 356 19.79 -10.67 -10.87
CA ALA A 356 21.15 -10.17 -11.00
C ALA A 356 21.15 -8.64 -10.98
N THR A 357 20.28 -8.01 -11.76
CA THR A 357 20.05 -6.56 -11.76
C THR A 357 19.61 -6.06 -10.38
N GLN A 358 18.70 -6.78 -9.69
CA GLN A 358 18.26 -6.38 -8.36
C GLN A 358 19.41 -6.39 -7.34
N ARG A 359 20.32 -7.37 -7.40
CA ARG A 359 21.53 -7.37 -6.54
C ARG A 359 22.45 -6.17 -6.80
N VAL A 360 22.59 -5.75 -8.06
CA VAL A 360 23.35 -4.54 -8.40
C VAL A 360 22.71 -3.31 -7.78
N ILE A 361 21.39 -3.14 -7.95
CA ILE A 361 20.62 -2.03 -7.39
C ILE A 361 20.76 -1.98 -5.87
N ASN A 362 20.56 -3.09 -5.18
CA ASN A 362 20.65 -3.14 -3.71
C ASN A 362 22.05 -2.75 -3.21
N ARG A 363 23.10 -3.20 -3.89
CA ARG A 363 24.49 -2.83 -3.57
C ARG A 363 24.73 -1.32 -3.80
N LEU A 364 24.29 -0.80 -4.93
CA LEU A 364 24.42 0.63 -5.25
C LEU A 364 23.65 1.50 -4.27
N TRP A 365 22.43 1.09 -3.90
CA TRP A 365 21.61 1.80 -2.93
C TRP A 365 22.23 1.81 -1.53
N THR A 366 22.79 0.69 -1.09
CA THR A 366 23.54 0.63 0.17
C THR A 366 24.72 1.60 0.15
N ARG A 367 25.50 1.64 -0.95
CA ARG A 367 26.60 2.58 -1.14
C ARG A 367 26.13 4.04 -1.07
N VAL A 368 25.03 4.38 -1.75
CA VAL A 368 24.43 5.72 -1.70
C VAL A 368 24.07 6.09 -0.27
N LYS A 369 23.32 5.25 0.45
CA LYS A 369 22.89 5.56 1.81
C LYS A 369 24.03 5.74 2.80
N THR A 370 25.02 4.88 2.72
CA THR A 370 26.18 4.90 3.64
C THR A 370 27.24 5.92 3.27
N GLY A 371 27.25 6.40 2.04
CA GLY A 371 28.27 7.32 1.51
C GLY A 371 29.65 6.67 1.33
N LYS A 372 29.71 5.32 1.27
CA LYS A 372 30.95 4.52 1.19
C LYS A 372 31.07 3.79 -0.13
#